data_7687ff3de9ddb224c06905af27e0eae8
#
_entry.id   7687ff3de9ddb224c06905af27e0eae8
#
_cell.length_a   1.000
_cell.length_b   1.000
_cell.length_c   1.000
_cell.angle_alpha   90.00
_cell.angle_beta   90.00
_cell.angle_gamma   90.00
#
_symmetry.space_group_name_H-M   'P 1'
#
loop_
_entity.id
_entity.type
_entity.pdbx_description
1 polymer ?
#
loop_
_entity_poly.entity_id
_entity_poly.type
_entity_poly.pdbx_seq_one_letter_code
_entity_poly.pdbx_strand_id
1 'polypeptide(L)'
;MGTFKEDKAANPAKIPASAWKVLAVLSSIATMVMYAETMLIPAIPDLVREFNVSYSMSSWILTAYLIPGAVMTPIAGKLSDIYGKKKILLIILAIYIAGISIAGFSSNIYFLFAARAIQGIGMAMFVIAFGIIRDQFPREKISIGQGVISSMFASGAVIGLAAGGIIISNYGWQATFFSTIPIAIFLFVLIWRFNYERKLEPWEEAAPKHVASKAAPATSRGIDIKG
;
A
#
# COMPACT_ATOMS: atom_id res chain seq x y z
N MET A 1 34.34 31.15 32.60
CA MET A 1 33.36 31.81 31.71
C MET A 1 33.42 31.08 30.38
N GLY A 2 32.65 29.95 30.27
CA GLY A 2 32.67 29.07 29.11
C GLY A 2 31.70 29.61 28.07
N THR A 3 32.19 29.93 26.89
CA THR A 3 31.38 30.30 25.73
C THR A 3 30.63 29.07 25.25
N PHE A 4 29.29 29.05 25.46
CA PHE A 4 28.39 28.17 24.76
C PHE A 4 28.56 28.46 23.27
N LYS A 5 29.16 27.50 22.52
CA LYS A 5 29.06 27.49 21.07
C LYS A 5 27.59 27.26 20.74
N GLU A 6 26.93 28.29 20.20
CA GLU A 6 25.68 28.14 19.50
C GLU A 6 25.89 27.07 18.40
N ASP A 7 25.29 25.91 18.62
CA ASP A 7 25.16 24.89 17.59
C ASP A 7 24.40 25.54 16.43
N LYS A 8 25.09 25.73 15.31
CA LYS A 8 24.49 26.21 14.06
C LYS A 8 23.25 25.37 13.82
N ALA A 9 22.09 26.00 13.93
CA ALA A 9 20.80 25.39 13.57
C ALA A 9 20.94 24.67 12.22
N ALA A 10 20.96 23.35 12.25
CA ALA A 10 21.10 22.53 11.08
C ALA A 10 19.97 22.92 10.12
N ASN A 11 20.32 23.38 8.93
CA ASN A 11 19.36 23.75 7.90
C ASN A 11 18.43 22.54 7.66
N PRO A 12 17.11 22.65 7.85
CA PRO A 12 16.22 21.50 7.83
C PRO A 12 16.37 20.77 6.50
N ALA A 13 16.75 19.50 6.55
CA ALA A 13 17.03 18.67 5.38
C ALA A 13 15.86 18.77 4.37
N LYS A 14 16.15 19.22 3.14
CA LYS A 14 15.13 19.33 2.08
C LYS A 14 14.73 17.96 1.61
N ILE A 15 13.42 17.73 1.44
CA ILE A 15 12.91 16.49 0.83
C ILE A 15 13.34 16.49 -0.64
N PRO A 16 14.05 15.43 -1.13
CA PRO A 16 14.45 15.33 -2.53
C PRO A 16 13.25 15.33 -3.47
N ALA A 17 13.39 15.90 -4.67
CA ALA A 17 12.31 15.89 -5.67
C ALA A 17 11.90 14.45 -6.09
N SER A 18 12.85 13.51 -6.06
CA SER A 18 12.60 12.08 -6.28
C SER A 18 11.64 11.51 -5.24
N ALA A 19 11.80 11.87 -3.96
CA ALA A 19 10.95 11.39 -2.88
C ALA A 19 9.49 11.88 -3.02
N TRP A 20 9.28 13.09 -3.54
CA TRP A 20 7.93 13.58 -3.85
C TRP A 20 7.25 12.78 -4.97
N LYS A 21 8.00 12.37 -5.99
CA LYS A 21 7.46 11.50 -7.06
C LYS A 21 7.05 10.13 -6.50
N VAL A 22 7.90 9.56 -5.64
CA VAL A 22 7.60 8.30 -4.94
C VAL A 22 6.36 8.45 -4.08
N LEU A 23 6.27 9.53 -3.29
CA LEU A 23 5.11 9.82 -2.45
C LEU A 23 3.82 9.91 -3.29
N ALA A 24 3.85 10.60 -4.44
CA ALA A 24 2.68 10.72 -5.31
C ALA A 24 2.19 9.34 -5.79
N VAL A 25 3.10 8.46 -6.23
CA VAL A 25 2.76 7.10 -6.67
C VAL A 25 2.19 6.27 -5.53
N LEU A 26 2.81 6.28 -4.36
CA LEU A 26 2.35 5.53 -3.18
C LEU A 26 1.01 6.05 -2.66
N SER A 27 0.80 7.36 -2.69
CA SER A 27 -0.48 8.00 -2.36
C SER A 27 -1.59 7.59 -3.33
N SER A 28 -1.29 7.49 -4.62
CA SER A 28 -2.26 7.01 -5.62
C SER A 28 -2.64 5.54 -5.37
N ILE A 29 -1.70 4.68 -4.94
CA ILE A 29 -2.00 3.31 -4.53
C ILE A 29 -2.94 3.33 -3.31
N ALA A 30 -2.64 4.14 -2.30
CA ALA A 30 -3.45 4.25 -1.10
C ALA A 30 -4.89 4.67 -1.42
N THR A 31 -5.05 5.69 -2.28
CA THR A 31 -6.35 6.15 -2.76
C THR A 31 -7.09 5.05 -3.52
N MET A 32 -6.41 4.36 -4.45
CA MET A 32 -7.02 3.29 -5.26
C MET A 32 -7.50 2.12 -4.40
N VAL A 33 -6.70 1.66 -3.43
CA VAL A 33 -7.06 0.53 -2.57
C VAL A 33 -8.30 0.85 -1.75
N MET A 34 -8.36 2.05 -1.14
CA MET A 34 -9.52 2.48 -0.35
C MET A 34 -10.74 2.78 -1.21
N TYR A 35 -10.55 3.36 -2.39
CA TYR A 35 -11.60 3.52 -3.39
C TYR A 35 -12.25 2.16 -3.70
N ALA A 36 -11.45 1.16 -4.04
CA ALA A 36 -11.93 -0.17 -4.41
C ALA A 36 -12.56 -0.94 -3.24
N GLU A 37 -12.20 -0.63 -2.00
CA GLU A 37 -12.82 -1.23 -0.82
C GLU A 37 -14.21 -0.63 -0.57
N THR A 38 -14.31 0.68 -0.58
CA THR A 38 -15.52 1.39 -0.14
C THR A 38 -16.59 1.52 -1.22
N MET A 39 -16.20 1.47 -2.52
CA MET A 39 -17.16 1.58 -3.62
C MET A 39 -18.18 0.45 -3.68
N LEU A 40 -17.92 -0.70 -3.04
CA LEU A 40 -18.85 -1.82 -3.00
C LEU A 40 -19.88 -1.69 -1.88
N ILE A 41 -19.67 -0.81 -0.91
CA ILE A 41 -20.62 -0.64 0.23
C ILE A 41 -22.03 -0.27 -0.25
N PRO A 42 -22.22 0.66 -1.19
CA PRO A 42 -23.55 0.98 -1.71
C PRO A 42 -24.20 -0.18 -2.49
N ALA A 43 -23.42 -1.16 -2.95
CA ALA A 43 -23.93 -2.32 -3.68
C ALA A 43 -24.54 -3.41 -2.78
N ILE A 44 -24.35 -3.36 -1.47
CA ILE A 44 -24.81 -4.42 -0.55
C ILE A 44 -26.30 -4.75 -0.73
N PRO A 45 -27.23 -3.80 -0.86
CA PRO A 45 -28.64 -4.13 -1.08
C PRO A 45 -28.89 -4.87 -2.40
N ASP A 46 -28.17 -4.51 -3.46
CA ASP A 46 -28.29 -5.15 -4.77
C ASP A 46 -27.74 -6.58 -4.75
N LEU A 47 -26.59 -6.77 -4.08
CA LEU A 47 -25.97 -8.09 -3.88
C LEU A 47 -26.86 -9.05 -3.07
N VAL A 48 -27.57 -8.51 -2.04
CA VAL A 48 -28.54 -9.28 -1.25
C VAL A 48 -29.69 -9.76 -2.13
N ARG A 49 -30.19 -8.91 -3.01
CA ARG A 49 -31.27 -9.25 -3.93
C ARG A 49 -30.82 -10.20 -5.02
N GLU A 50 -29.70 -9.93 -5.68
CA GLU A 50 -29.20 -10.68 -6.83
C GLU A 50 -28.79 -12.11 -6.44
N PHE A 51 -28.08 -12.26 -5.32
CA PHE A 51 -27.65 -13.58 -4.83
C PHE A 51 -28.65 -14.27 -3.90
N ASN A 52 -29.80 -13.62 -3.61
CA ASN A 52 -30.84 -14.11 -2.69
C ASN A 52 -30.27 -14.57 -1.34
N VAL A 53 -29.45 -13.72 -0.72
CA VAL A 53 -28.78 -13.98 0.55
C VAL A 53 -29.23 -13.01 1.63
N SER A 54 -28.95 -13.33 2.90
CA SER A 54 -29.23 -12.42 4.01
C SER A 54 -28.21 -11.26 4.07
N TYR A 55 -28.58 -10.15 4.73
CA TYR A 55 -27.65 -9.06 5.03
C TYR A 55 -26.45 -9.54 5.86
N SER A 56 -26.65 -10.50 6.76
CA SER A 56 -25.54 -11.12 7.52
C SER A 56 -24.55 -11.83 6.60
N MET A 57 -25.07 -12.54 5.59
CA MET A 57 -24.21 -13.23 4.59
C MET A 57 -23.47 -12.20 3.71
N SER A 58 -24.11 -11.10 3.32
CA SER A 58 -23.47 -10.06 2.50
C SER A 58 -22.36 -9.33 3.26
N SER A 59 -22.42 -9.25 4.59
CA SER A 59 -21.35 -8.65 5.39
C SER A 59 -20.02 -9.44 5.30
N TRP A 60 -20.07 -10.71 4.95
CA TRP A 60 -18.88 -11.52 4.70
C TRP A 60 -18.08 -11.04 3.48
N ILE A 61 -18.68 -10.29 2.55
CA ILE A 61 -17.98 -9.70 1.42
C ILE A 61 -16.86 -8.75 1.91
N LEU A 62 -17.16 -7.95 2.94
CA LEU A 62 -16.18 -7.05 3.55
C LEU A 62 -15.19 -7.82 4.43
N THR A 63 -15.69 -8.77 5.22
CA THR A 63 -14.86 -9.58 6.12
C THR A 63 -13.87 -10.45 5.33
N ALA A 64 -14.30 -11.05 4.22
CA ALA A 64 -13.44 -11.85 3.34
C ALA A 64 -12.27 -11.05 2.76
N TYR A 65 -12.41 -9.75 2.60
CA TYR A 65 -11.34 -8.84 2.22
C TYR A 65 -10.41 -8.51 3.40
N LEU A 66 -10.98 -8.21 4.58
CA LEU A 66 -10.22 -7.73 5.74
C LEU A 66 -9.32 -8.79 6.36
N ILE A 67 -9.81 -10.04 6.49
CA ILE A 67 -9.07 -11.12 7.15
C ILE A 67 -7.73 -11.43 6.43
N PRO A 68 -7.70 -11.72 5.13
CA PRO A 68 -6.44 -11.95 4.42
C PRO A 68 -5.52 -10.72 4.44
N GLY A 69 -6.10 -9.53 4.38
CA GLY A 69 -5.36 -8.27 4.49
C GLY A 69 -4.63 -8.13 5.83
N ALA A 70 -5.31 -8.40 6.92
CA ALA A 70 -4.74 -8.34 8.26
C ALA A 70 -3.59 -9.36 8.44
N VAL A 71 -3.77 -10.59 7.93
CA VAL A 71 -2.75 -11.65 8.00
C VAL A 71 -1.55 -11.32 7.10
N MET A 72 -1.79 -10.84 5.88
CA MET A 72 -0.73 -10.56 4.92
C MET A 72 0.09 -9.30 5.24
N THR A 73 -0.47 -8.36 5.97
CA THR A 73 0.21 -7.11 6.32
C THR A 73 1.57 -7.32 7.02
N PRO A 74 1.69 -8.04 8.14
CA PRO A 74 2.98 -8.30 8.77
C PRO A 74 3.89 -9.20 7.93
N ILE A 75 3.33 -10.16 7.21
CA ILE A 75 4.08 -11.07 6.33
C ILE A 75 4.73 -10.28 5.20
N ALA A 76 3.96 -9.47 4.50
CA ALA A 76 4.45 -8.66 3.38
C ALA A 76 5.47 -7.61 3.84
N GLY A 77 5.29 -7.02 5.03
CA GLY A 77 6.28 -6.15 5.64
C GLY A 77 7.63 -6.85 5.75
N LYS A 78 7.67 -8.04 6.37
CA LYS A 78 8.90 -8.82 6.51
C LYS A 78 9.48 -9.28 5.16
N LEU A 79 8.63 -9.76 4.24
CA LEU A 79 9.09 -10.15 2.89
C LEU A 79 9.69 -8.97 2.14
N SER A 80 9.09 -7.77 2.27
CA SER A 80 9.57 -6.57 1.60
C SER A 80 10.95 -6.12 2.11
N ASP A 81 11.24 -6.35 3.38
CA ASP A 81 12.55 -6.07 3.95
C ASP A 81 13.62 -7.07 3.47
N ILE A 82 13.24 -8.34 3.21
CA ILE A 82 14.16 -9.40 2.76
C ILE A 82 14.39 -9.34 1.24
N TYR A 83 13.31 -9.26 0.46
CA TYR A 83 13.34 -9.41 -1.00
C TYR A 83 13.30 -8.09 -1.78
N GLY A 84 13.19 -6.97 -1.05
CA GLY A 84 13.10 -5.62 -1.62
C GLY A 84 11.66 -5.12 -1.77
N LYS A 85 11.43 -3.89 -1.30
CA LYS A 85 10.10 -3.27 -1.21
C LYS A 85 9.40 -3.13 -2.55
N LYS A 86 10.13 -2.72 -3.61
CA LYS A 86 9.57 -2.59 -4.97
C LYS A 86 9.05 -3.93 -5.50
N LYS A 87 9.86 -4.99 -5.35
CA LYS A 87 9.51 -6.32 -5.87
C LYS A 87 8.25 -6.85 -5.21
N ILE A 88 8.19 -6.79 -3.88
CA ILE A 88 7.03 -7.29 -3.14
C ILE A 88 5.79 -6.42 -3.40
N LEU A 89 5.93 -5.09 -3.51
CA LEU A 89 4.84 -4.20 -3.88
C LEU A 89 4.24 -4.57 -5.25
N LEU A 90 5.07 -4.84 -6.26
CA LEU A 90 4.62 -5.26 -7.58
C LEU A 90 3.91 -6.63 -7.56
N ILE A 91 4.45 -7.60 -6.80
CA ILE A 91 3.82 -8.92 -6.65
C ILE A 91 2.43 -8.78 -6.02
N ILE A 92 2.31 -8.01 -4.93
CA ILE A 92 1.02 -7.82 -4.25
C ILE A 92 0.04 -7.06 -5.15
N LEU A 93 0.51 -6.05 -5.88
CA LEU A 93 -0.34 -5.32 -6.82
C LEU A 93 -0.82 -6.21 -7.98
N ALA A 94 0.02 -7.15 -8.47
CA ALA A 94 -0.40 -8.13 -9.47
C ALA A 94 -1.46 -9.08 -8.93
N ILE A 95 -1.30 -9.59 -7.70
CA ILE A 95 -2.29 -10.42 -7.01
C ILE A 95 -3.60 -9.63 -6.82
N TYR A 96 -3.50 -8.37 -6.43
CA TYR A 96 -4.63 -7.48 -6.26
C TYR A 96 -5.41 -7.26 -7.57
N ILE A 97 -4.71 -7.03 -8.69
CA ILE A 97 -5.31 -6.90 -10.03
C ILE A 97 -6.04 -8.19 -10.42
N ALA A 98 -5.44 -9.36 -10.16
CA ALA A 98 -6.10 -10.64 -10.41
C ALA A 98 -7.37 -10.79 -9.56
N GLY A 99 -7.32 -10.45 -8.27
CA GLY A 99 -8.48 -10.48 -7.38
C GLY A 99 -9.63 -9.57 -7.84
N ILE A 100 -9.32 -8.33 -8.26
CA ILE A 100 -10.32 -7.39 -8.79
C ILE A 100 -10.94 -7.96 -10.08
N SER A 101 -10.11 -8.46 -10.99
CA SER A 101 -10.58 -9.01 -12.26
C SER A 101 -11.52 -10.18 -12.04
N ILE A 102 -11.15 -11.11 -11.15
CA ILE A 102 -12.00 -12.26 -10.80
C ILE A 102 -13.31 -11.78 -10.16
N ALA A 103 -13.27 -10.78 -9.27
CA ALA A 103 -14.45 -10.24 -8.59
C ALA A 103 -15.48 -9.66 -9.57
N GLY A 104 -15.02 -8.94 -10.62
CA GLY A 104 -15.90 -8.38 -11.65
C GLY A 104 -16.68 -9.44 -12.46
N PHE A 105 -16.19 -10.67 -12.55
CA PHE A 105 -16.85 -11.80 -13.24
C PHE A 105 -17.59 -12.74 -12.30
N SER A 106 -17.81 -12.35 -11.05
CA SER A 106 -18.44 -13.24 -10.06
C SER A 106 -19.91 -13.50 -10.41
N SER A 107 -20.26 -14.78 -10.56
CA SER A 107 -21.63 -15.26 -10.84
C SER A 107 -22.36 -15.75 -9.58
N ASN A 108 -21.66 -15.91 -8.47
CA ASN A 108 -22.24 -16.28 -7.18
C ASN A 108 -21.44 -15.69 -6.02
N ILE A 109 -22.09 -15.63 -4.84
CA ILE A 109 -21.53 -14.97 -3.67
C ILE A 109 -20.26 -15.63 -3.13
N TYR A 110 -20.15 -16.96 -3.21
CA TYR A 110 -18.96 -17.68 -2.72
C TYR A 110 -17.74 -17.38 -3.58
N PHE A 111 -17.95 -17.29 -4.89
CA PHE A 111 -16.91 -16.89 -5.82
C PHE A 111 -16.46 -15.44 -5.57
N LEU A 112 -17.42 -14.55 -5.26
CA LEU A 112 -17.12 -13.19 -4.86
C LEU A 112 -16.30 -13.14 -3.55
N PHE A 113 -16.62 -13.99 -2.55
CA PHE A 113 -15.83 -14.09 -1.31
C PHE A 113 -14.39 -14.51 -1.59
N ALA A 114 -14.19 -15.52 -2.45
CA ALA A 114 -12.84 -15.97 -2.82
C ALA A 114 -12.06 -14.85 -3.54
N ALA A 115 -12.69 -14.16 -4.47
CA ALA A 115 -12.10 -13.01 -5.17
C ALA A 115 -11.74 -11.86 -4.21
N ARG A 116 -12.61 -11.54 -3.25
CA ARG A 116 -12.37 -10.55 -2.19
C ARG A 116 -11.23 -10.97 -1.27
N ALA A 117 -11.10 -12.26 -0.96
CA ALA A 117 -9.99 -12.77 -0.17
C ALA A 117 -8.64 -12.56 -0.88
N ILE A 118 -8.58 -12.83 -2.19
CA ILE A 118 -7.38 -12.58 -3.01
C ILE A 118 -7.09 -11.07 -3.06
N GLN A 119 -8.10 -10.25 -3.29
CA GLN A 119 -7.99 -8.79 -3.34
C GLN A 119 -7.52 -8.21 -1.99
N GLY A 120 -7.95 -8.79 -0.86
CA GLY A 120 -7.60 -8.37 0.50
C GLY A 120 -6.10 -8.37 0.78
N ILE A 121 -5.33 -9.25 0.10
CA ILE A 121 -3.86 -9.26 0.17
C ILE A 121 -3.28 -7.88 -0.17
N GLY A 122 -3.98 -7.10 -1.00
CA GLY A 122 -3.62 -5.74 -1.38
C GLY A 122 -3.50 -4.75 -0.22
N MET A 123 -4.15 -4.98 0.93
CA MET A 123 -3.99 -4.13 2.12
C MET A 123 -2.53 -4.04 2.58
N ALA A 124 -1.76 -5.09 2.36
CA ALA A 124 -0.34 -5.12 2.71
C ALA A 124 0.51 -4.07 1.96
N MET A 125 0.01 -3.49 0.87
CA MET A 125 0.69 -2.41 0.15
C MET A 125 0.91 -1.18 1.03
N PHE A 126 0.04 -0.92 2.02
CA PHE A 126 0.21 0.22 2.95
C PHE A 126 1.47 0.12 3.79
N VAL A 127 1.73 -1.04 4.39
CA VAL A 127 2.94 -1.23 5.22
C VAL A 127 4.20 -1.07 4.38
N ILE A 128 4.18 -1.59 3.16
CA ILE A 128 5.31 -1.43 2.22
C ILE A 128 5.47 0.05 1.83
N ALA A 129 4.36 0.75 1.57
CA ALA A 129 4.40 2.18 1.25
C ALA A 129 5.01 3.00 2.39
N PHE A 130 4.61 2.77 3.64
CA PHE A 130 5.22 3.42 4.81
C PHE A 130 6.71 3.07 4.96
N GLY A 131 7.08 1.83 4.66
CA GLY A 131 8.47 1.39 4.62
C GLY A 131 9.30 2.13 3.56
N ILE A 132 8.75 2.33 2.35
CA ILE A 132 9.41 3.09 1.28
C ILE A 132 9.57 4.56 1.67
N ILE A 133 8.56 5.19 2.27
CA ILE A 133 8.66 6.57 2.75
C ILE A 133 9.78 6.70 3.78
N ARG A 134 9.90 5.74 4.71
CA ARG A 134 10.96 5.74 5.72
C ARG A 134 12.37 5.65 5.12
N ASP A 135 12.50 5.00 3.96
CA ASP A 135 13.78 4.89 3.25
C ASP A 135 14.10 6.11 2.37
N GLN A 136 13.08 6.84 1.90
CA GLN A 136 13.24 7.92 0.93
C GLN A 136 13.21 9.32 1.55
N PHE A 137 12.69 9.44 2.77
CA PHE A 137 12.53 10.74 3.44
C PHE A 137 13.57 10.94 4.53
N PRO A 138 14.05 12.19 4.73
CA PRO A 138 14.84 12.54 5.91
C PRO A 138 14.08 12.19 7.20
N ARG A 139 14.78 11.73 8.23
CA ARG A 139 14.17 11.23 9.48
C ARG A 139 13.16 12.21 10.08
N GLU A 140 13.48 13.52 10.06
CA GLU A 140 12.63 14.57 10.62
C GLU A 140 11.34 14.81 9.80
N LYS A 141 11.28 14.30 8.56
CA LYS A 141 10.16 14.56 7.62
C LYS A 141 9.38 13.31 7.23
N ILE A 142 9.70 12.16 7.80
CA ILE A 142 8.98 10.89 7.56
C ILE A 142 7.49 11.06 7.88
N SER A 143 7.15 11.75 8.97
CA SER A 143 5.77 12.00 9.39
C SER A 143 4.94 12.75 8.33
N ILE A 144 5.58 13.64 7.55
CA ILE A 144 4.91 14.35 6.45
C ILE A 144 4.49 13.37 5.36
N GLY A 145 5.41 12.50 4.92
CA GLY A 145 5.11 11.49 3.91
C GLY A 145 4.03 10.49 4.35
N GLN A 146 4.12 10.03 5.59
CA GLN A 146 3.11 9.13 6.16
C GLN A 146 1.76 9.82 6.32
N GLY A 147 1.73 11.08 6.75
CA GLY A 147 0.52 11.88 6.86
C GLY A 147 -0.18 12.07 5.52
N VAL A 148 0.57 12.34 4.45
CA VAL A 148 0.01 12.44 3.09
C VAL A 148 -0.61 11.13 2.64
N ILE A 149 0.08 9.98 2.81
CA ILE A 149 -0.47 8.67 2.46
C ILE A 149 -1.76 8.39 3.25
N SER A 150 -1.77 8.68 4.55
CA SER A 150 -2.97 8.48 5.40
C SER A 150 -4.13 9.37 4.97
N SER A 151 -3.88 10.62 4.57
CA SER A 151 -4.89 11.54 4.06
C SER A 151 -5.45 11.06 2.72
N MET A 152 -4.62 10.54 1.83
CA MET A 152 -5.03 10.00 0.54
C MET A 152 -5.82 8.70 0.70
N PHE A 153 -5.49 7.88 1.70
CA PHE A 153 -6.28 6.73 2.11
C PHE A 153 -7.71 7.15 2.50
N ALA A 154 -7.86 8.13 3.38
CA ALA A 154 -9.17 8.64 3.77
C ALA A 154 -9.93 9.27 2.59
N SER A 155 -9.24 10.01 1.73
CA SER A 155 -9.84 10.60 0.51
C SER A 155 -10.34 9.52 -0.45
N GLY A 156 -9.60 8.42 -0.60
CA GLY A 156 -9.99 7.26 -1.40
C GLY A 156 -11.32 6.66 -0.93
N ALA A 157 -11.52 6.57 0.40
CA ALA A 157 -12.75 6.05 0.97
C ALA A 157 -13.98 6.93 0.62
N VAL A 158 -13.84 8.24 0.72
CA VAL A 158 -14.91 9.19 0.37
C VAL A 158 -15.22 9.12 -1.13
N ILE A 159 -14.18 9.13 -1.98
CA ILE A 159 -14.34 9.03 -3.43
C ILE A 159 -14.99 7.70 -3.79
N GLY A 160 -14.58 6.60 -3.15
CA GLY A 160 -15.13 5.26 -3.39
C GLY A 160 -16.63 5.18 -3.07
N LEU A 161 -17.08 5.70 -1.94
CA LEU A 161 -18.49 5.73 -1.59
C LEU A 161 -19.31 6.54 -2.60
N ALA A 162 -18.86 7.74 -2.96
CA ALA A 162 -19.57 8.62 -3.88
C ALA A 162 -19.61 8.06 -5.30
N ALA A 163 -18.43 7.68 -5.84
CA ALA A 163 -18.33 7.11 -7.19
C ALA A 163 -19.00 5.73 -7.27
N GLY A 164 -18.87 4.91 -6.22
CA GLY A 164 -19.52 3.60 -6.13
C GLY A 164 -21.01 3.69 -6.30
N GLY A 165 -21.68 4.60 -5.56
CA GLY A 165 -23.12 4.82 -5.70
C GLY A 165 -23.54 5.19 -7.12
N ILE A 166 -22.79 6.10 -7.78
CA ILE A 166 -23.08 6.53 -9.16
C ILE A 166 -22.84 5.38 -10.16
N ILE A 167 -21.75 4.64 -10.01
CA ILE A 167 -21.43 3.53 -10.92
C ILE A 167 -22.47 2.41 -10.79
N ILE A 168 -22.81 2.04 -9.57
CA ILE A 168 -23.76 0.96 -9.30
C ILE A 168 -25.13 1.28 -9.86
N SER A 169 -25.64 2.50 -9.65
CA SER A 169 -26.96 2.90 -10.14
C SER A 169 -27.09 2.92 -11.66
N ASN A 170 -25.98 3.10 -12.40
CA ASN A 170 -26.01 3.21 -13.86
C ASN A 170 -25.53 1.94 -14.58
N TYR A 171 -24.58 1.18 -13.98
CA TYR A 171 -23.87 0.09 -14.66
C TYR A 171 -23.83 -1.21 -13.86
N GLY A 172 -24.43 -1.25 -12.67
CA GLY A 172 -24.37 -2.40 -11.78
C GLY A 172 -23.09 -2.49 -10.96
N TRP A 173 -23.09 -3.37 -9.95
CA TRP A 173 -21.99 -3.50 -8.99
C TRP A 173 -20.70 -4.05 -9.62
N GLN A 174 -20.80 -4.90 -10.66
CA GLN A 174 -19.62 -5.44 -11.37
C GLN A 174 -18.77 -4.34 -11.99
N ALA A 175 -19.40 -3.26 -12.46
CA ALA A 175 -18.71 -2.14 -13.08
C ALA A 175 -17.76 -1.42 -12.09
N THR A 176 -18.00 -1.51 -10.79
CA THR A 176 -17.10 -0.97 -9.78
C THR A 176 -15.72 -1.64 -9.83
N PHE A 177 -15.69 -2.96 -9.97
CA PHE A 177 -14.42 -3.69 -10.12
C PHE A 177 -13.73 -3.33 -11.43
N PHE A 178 -14.48 -3.34 -12.54
CA PHE A 178 -13.92 -3.00 -13.85
C PHE A 178 -13.37 -1.57 -13.91
N SER A 179 -13.95 -0.61 -13.19
CA SER A 179 -13.44 0.76 -13.12
C SER A 179 -12.07 0.87 -12.43
N THR A 180 -11.77 -0.06 -11.52
CA THR A 180 -10.51 -0.08 -10.77
C THR A 180 -9.36 -0.71 -11.57
N ILE A 181 -9.65 -1.66 -12.47
CA ILE A 181 -8.62 -2.40 -13.24
C ILE A 181 -7.69 -1.46 -14.02
N PRO A 182 -8.16 -0.50 -14.85
CA PRO A 182 -7.27 0.36 -15.61
C PRO A 182 -6.37 1.23 -14.70
N ILE A 183 -6.90 1.68 -13.56
CA ILE A 183 -6.12 2.45 -12.58
C ILE A 183 -5.01 1.58 -11.99
N ALA A 184 -5.33 0.34 -11.60
CA ALA A 184 -4.39 -0.60 -11.02
C ALA A 184 -3.29 -1.01 -12.02
N ILE A 185 -3.64 -1.27 -13.27
CA ILE A 185 -2.67 -1.56 -14.35
C ILE A 185 -1.76 -0.36 -14.61
N PHE A 186 -2.32 0.84 -14.68
CA PHE A 186 -1.54 2.07 -14.85
C PHE A 186 -0.51 2.24 -13.73
N LEU A 187 -0.93 2.07 -12.47
CA LEU A 187 -0.04 2.15 -11.32
C LEU A 187 1.02 1.03 -11.33
N PHE A 188 0.64 -0.18 -11.75
CA PHE A 188 1.58 -1.30 -11.90
C PHE A 188 2.69 -0.96 -12.91
N VAL A 189 2.33 -0.47 -14.09
CA VAL A 189 3.30 -0.08 -15.14
C VAL A 189 4.16 1.08 -14.64
N LEU A 190 3.55 2.05 -13.95
CA LEU A 190 4.25 3.20 -13.41
C LEU A 190 5.32 2.75 -12.40
N ILE A 191 4.97 1.90 -11.43
CA ILE A 191 5.92 1.38 -10.43
C ILE A 191 6.99 0.52 -11.08
N TRP A 192 6.62 -0.31 -12.05
CA TRP A 192 7.57 -1.16 -12.77
C TRP A 192 8.63 -0.32 -13.49
N ARG A 193 8.23 0.78 -14.13
CA ARG A 193 9.12 1.72 -14.83
C ARG A 193 9.95 2.60 -13.89
N PHE A 194 9.45 2.91 -12.72
CA PHE A 194 10.16 3.72 -11.75
C PHE A 194 11.25 2.88 -11.05
N ASN A 195 12.52 3.27 -11.20
CA ASN A 195 13.62 2.70 -10.42
C ASN A 195 13.69 3.40 -9.07
N TYR A 196 13.30 2.68 -8.01
CA TYR A 196 13.49 3.09 -6.62
C TYR A 196 14.90 2.74 -6.12
N GLU A 197 15.93 2.99 -6.90
CA GLU A 197 17.28 2.83 -6.39
C GLU A 197 17.51 3.86 -5.28
N ARG A 198 17.79 3.37 -4.09
CA ARG A 198 18.26 4.19 -2.98
C ARG A 198 19.59 4.77 -3.39
N LYS A 199 19.62 6.02 -3.84
CA LYS A 199 20.86 6.79 -3.87
C LYS A 199 21.18 7.08 -2.41
N LEU A 200 22.30 6.53 -1.92
CA LEU A 200 22.85 6.91 -0.63
C LEU A 200 23.01 8.43 -0.67
N GLU A 201 22.40 9.13 0.27
CA GLU A 201 22.54 10.59 0.37
C GLU A 201 24.00 10.89 0.81
N PRO A 202 24.57 12.02 0.38
CA PRO A 202 25.96 12.36 0.69
C PRO A 202 26.29 12.36 2.20
N TRP A 203 25.28 12.53 3.05
CA TRP A 203 25.46 12.48 4.52
C TRP A 203 25.53 11.03 5.05
N GLU A 204 24.97 10.04 4.35
CA GLU A 204 25.13 8.61 4.68
C GLU A 204 26.52 8.10 4.27
N GLU A 205 27.05 8.62 3.17
CA GLU A 205 28.42 8.34 2.70
C GLU A 205 29.48 8.99 3.62
N ALA A 206 29.15 10.12 4.21
CA ALA A 206 30.02 10.84 5.16
C ALA A 206 29.92 10.32 6.61
N ALA A 207 28.98 9.41 6.92
CA ALA A 207 28.85 8.85 8.27
C ALA A 207 30.04 7.94 8.59
N PRO A 208 30.68 8.05 9.77
CA PRO A 208 31.77 7.18 10.17
C PRO A 208 31.35 5.72 10.09
N LYS A 209 32.18 4.86 9.51
CA LYS A 209 31.92 3.41 9.29
C LYS A 209 31.41 2.65 10.53
N HIS A 210 31.67 3.16 11.72
CA HIS A 210 31.18 2.61 12.99
C HIS A 210 29.65 2.75 13.18
N VAL A 211 29.02 3.73 12.56
CA VAL A 211 27.57 3.95 12.64
C VAL A 211 26.86 3.13 11.55
N ALA A 212 27.48 2.99 10.39
CA ALA A 212 26.97 2.17 9.28
C ALA A 212 26.90 0.66 9.66
N SER A 213 27.82 0.16 10.48
CA SER A 213 27.82 -1.24 10.94
C SER A 213 26.64 -1.60 11.86
N LYS A 214 26.05 -0.62 12.56
CA LYS A 214 24.85 -0.83 13.38
C LYS A 214 23.53 -0.72 12.61
N ALA A 215 23.57 -0.15 11.41
CA ALA A 215 22.39 0.02 10.54
C ALA A 215 22.28 -1.08 9.45
N ALA A 216 23.28 -1.94 9.31
CA ALA A 216 23.21 -3.08 8.41
C ALA A 216 22.22 -4.12 8.97
N PRO A 217 21.29 -4.64 8.15
CA PRO A 217 20.42 -5.72 8.59
C PRO A 217 21.28 -6.94 8.95
N ALA A 218 20.87 -7.66 10.01
CA ALA A 218 21.59 -8.79 10.64
C ALA A 218 21.67 -10.06 9.76
N THR A 219 21.97 -9.93 8.47
CA THR A 219 22.03 -11.06 7.51
C THR A 219 23.42 -11.57 7.20
N SER A 220 24.46 -11.18 7.95
CA SER A 220 25.81 -11.72 7.75
C SER A 220 26.49 -12.23 9.02
N ARG A 221 25.75 -12.59 10.05
CA ARG A 221 26.34 -13.46 11.08
C ARG A 221 26.12 -14.91 10.68
N GLY A 222 27.11 -15.45 9.98
CA GLY A 222 27.27 -16.88 9.84
C GLY A 222 27.22 -17.51 11.23
N ILE A 223 26.37 -18.50 11.37
CA ILE A 223 26.32 -19.36 12.55
C ILE A 223 27.62 -20.19 12.45
N ASP A 224 28.64 -19.82 13.19
CA ASP A 224 29.78 -20.69 13.44
C ASP A 224 29.29 -21.86 14.28
N ILE A 225 28.96 -22.96 13.60
CA ILE A 225 28.78 -24.27 14.24
C ILE A 225 30.15 -24.91 14.36
N LYS A 226 30.86 -24.58 15.42
CA LYS A 226 31.98 -25.38 15.93
C LYS A 226 32.05 -25.18 17.45
N GLY A 227 31.65 -26.23 18.17
CA GLY A 227 31.72 -26.33 19.61
C GLY A 227 30.74 -27.36 20.11
#